data_3a09c722e6ee4bf1eba59a975fab19fd
#
_entry.id   3a09c722e6ee4bf1eba59a975fab19fd
#
_cell.length_a   1.000
_cell.length_b   1.000
_cell.length_c   1.000
_cell.angle_alpha   90.00
_cell.angle_beta   90.00
_cell.angle_gamma   90.00
#
_symmetry.space_group_name_H-M   'P 1'
#
loop_
_entity.id
_entity.type
_entity.pdbx_description
1 polymer ?
#
loop_
_entity_poly.entity_id
_entity_poly.type
_entity_poly.pdbx_seq_one_letter_code
_entity_poly.pdbx_strand_id
1 'polypeptide(L)'
;TAIFAADLSELLGWGIPGIILFSLVISTAANAIVGWVYNAVRVPCMVLSLGFAMVFESLPHFLTNDFTGKISISQSYLAGMPWCVIIVAVMFVIFYMLNSRTTLGANIRAIGANIAISNNAGVNIDRVKFLSFLISGAFLGVTSVMYLSINVSVVAVTGFTSVSMIFDSMMGIFIAAVLAKHVNYSVAVVLGIFTIRMLGTAMVAFGMSSQVRGVMTGVFLLVVLVYSANAGLLEQTRTKKRIAAEANAA
;
A
#
# COMPACT_ATOMS: atom_id res chain seq x y z
N THR A 1 10.80 7.75 6.87
CA THR A 1 9.86 8.23 7.93
C THR A 1 10.19 7.65 9.28
N ALA A 2 10.27 6.32 9.44
CA ALA A 2 10.54 5.66 10.72
C ALA A 2 11.82 6.18 11.40
N ILE A 3 12.93 6.26 10.67
CA ILE A 3 14.22 6.73 11.17
C ILE A 3 14.12 8.18 11.68
N PHE A 4 13.63 9.09 10.86
CA PHE A 4 13.48 10.50 11.25
C PHE A 4 12.52 10.71 12.40
N ALA A 5 11.44 9.93 12.47
CA ALA A 5 10.50 10.02 13.59
C ALA A 5 11.12 9.51 14.90
N ALA A 6 11.95 8.47 14.85
CA ALA A 6 12.68 7.97 16.00
C ALA A 6 13.70 8.98 16.50
N ASP A 7 14.56 9.49 15.62
CA ASP A 7 15.61 10.47 15.96
C ASP A 7 15.01 11.75 16.55
N LEU A 8 13.94 12.29 15.93
CA LEU A 8 13.30 13.51 16.40
C LEU A 8 12.60 13.32 17.74
N SER A 9 11.99 12.15 17.96
CA SER A 9 11.37 11.81 19.24
C SER A 9 12.40 11.62 20.35
N GLU A 10 13.58 11.07 20.03
CA GLU A 10 14.67 10.92 20.98
C GLU A 10 15.26 12.28 21.37
N LEU A 11 15.50 13.16 20.40
CA LEU A 11 15.98 14.53 20.64
C LEU A 11 15.04 15.35 21.53
N LEU A 12 13.73 15.17 21.40
CA LEU A 12 12.73 15.91 22.16
C LEU A 12 12.32 15.20 23.47
N GLY A 13 12.75 13.96 23.68
CA GLY A 13 12.43 13.19 24.88
C GLY A 13 10.95 12.82 25.03
N TRP A 14 10.17 12.84 23.94
CA TRP A 14 8.72 12.60 23.96
C TRP A 14 8.32 11.13 23.94
N GLY A 15 9.26 10.22 23.75
CA GLY A 15 9.00 8.77 23.73
C GLY A 15 8.02 8.34 22.63
N ILE A 16 7.15 7.37 22.96
CA ILE A 16 6.21 6.79 21.98
C ILE A 16 5.20 7.79 21.39
N PRO A 17 4.54 8.66 22.16
CA PRO A 17 3.63 9.65 21.60
C PRO A 17 4.33 10.55 20.58
N GLY A 18 5.60 10.89 20.82
CA GLY A 18 6.42 11.65 19.88
C GLY A 18 6.65 10.89 18.58
N ILE A 19 7.02 9.60 18.65
CA ILE A 19 7.24 8.75 17.48
C ILE A 19 5.98 8.69 16.61
N ILE A 20 4.81 8.49 17.22
CA ILE A 20 3.53 8.43 16.52
C ILE A 20 3.24 9.76 15.82
N LEU A 21 3.36 10.87 16.54
CA LEU A 21 3.05 12.19 16.01
C LEU A 21 4.01 12.57 14.87
N PHE A 22 5.32 12.44 15.08
CA PHE A 22 6.33 12.78 14.07
C PHE A 22 6.27 11.87 12.86
N SER A 23 6.06 10.57 13.06
CA SER A 23 5.88 9.64 11.96
C SER A 23 4.68 10.01 11.10
N LEU A 24 3.57 10.39 11.71
CA LEU A 24 2.35 10.79 11.03
C LEU A 24 2.54 12.09 10.26
N VAL A 25 3.16 13.10 10.87
CA VAL A 25 3.43 14.40 10.23
C VAL A 25 4.43 14.25 9.08
N ILE A 26 5.57 13.61 9.31
CA ILE A 26 6.62 13.45 8.30
C ILE A 26 6.11 12.62 7.11
N SER A 27 5.41 11.52 7.36
CA SER A 27 4.85 10.68 6.32
C SER A 27 3.78 11.41 5.50
N THR A 28 2.88 12.15 6.16
CA THR A 28 1.84 12.93 5.48
C THR A 28 2.46 14.07 4.67
N ALA A 29 3.46 14.77 5.21
CA ALA A 29 4.16 15.83 4.49
C ALA A 29 4.92 15.29 3.26
N ALA A 30 5.63 14.16 3.39
CA ALA A 30 6.31 13.53 2.28
C ALA A 30 5.33 13.13 1.17
N ASN A 31 4.20 12.52 1.52
CA ASN A 31 3.17 12.16 0.54
C ASN A 31 2.44 13.38 -0.03
N ALA A 32 2.30 14.48 0.71
CA ALA A 32 1.77 15.73 0.19
C ALA A 32 2.67 16.30 -0.90
N ILE A 33 4.00 16.26 -0.71
CA ILE A 33 4.97 16.69 -1.72
C ILE A 33 4.82 15.83 -2.99
N VAL A 34 4.77 14.50 -2.85
CA VAL A 34 4.58 13.57 -3.97
C VAL A 34 3.26 13.86 -4.70
N GLY A 35 2.16 14.05 -3.97
CA GLY A 35 0.85 14.35 -4.52
C GLY A 35 0.80 15.70 -5.25
N TRP A 36 1.48 16.71 -4.72
CA TRP A 36 1.59 18.02 -5.37
C TRP A 36 2.38 17.94 -6.68
N VAL A 37 3.56 17.28 -6.66
CA VAL A 37 4.37 17.08 -7.87
C VAL A 37 3.62 16.23 -8.90
N TYR A 38 2.88 15.20 -8.46
CA TYR A 38 2.07 14.37 -9.35
C TYR A 38 1.03 15.19 -10.13
N ASN A 39 0.34 16.11 -9.46
CA ASN A 39 -0.62 16.98 -10.12
C ASN A 39 0.05 18.00 -11.05
N ALA A 40 1.26 18.47 -10.72
CA ALA A 40 2.00 19.45 -11.52
C ALA A 40 2.59 18.83 -12.80
N VAL A 41 3.20 17.65 -12.70
CA VAL A 41 4.04 17.07 -13.79
C VAL A 41 3.24 16.15 -14.72
N ARG A 42 2.10 15.61 -14.27
CA ARG A 42 1.20 14.74 -15.06
C ARG A 42 1.85 13.47 -15.66
N VAL A 43 2.92 12.96 -15.05
CA VAL A 43 3.55 11.69 -15.44
C VAL A 43 2.79 10.49 -14.87
N PRO A 44 2.99 9.25 -15.39
CA PRO A 44 2.42 8.06 -14.79
C PRO A 44 2.80 7.92 -13.32
N CYS A 45 1.81 7.65 -12.46
CA CYS A 45 1.99 7.60 -11.00
C CYS A 45 3.09 6.61 -10.58
N MET A 46 3.20 5.45 -11.26
CA MET A 46 4.23 4.45 -10.96
C MET A 46 5.65 4.99 -11.15
N VAL A 47 5.90 5.71 -12.23
CA VAL A 47 7.25 6.26 -12.53
C VAL A 47 7.62 7.31 -11.49
N LEU A 48 6.68 8.21 -11.16
CA LEU A 48 6.88 9.24 -10.17
C LEU A 48 7.16 8.65 -8.78
N SER A 49 6.35 7.69 -8.36
CA SER A 49 6.50 7.07 -7.04
C SER A 49 7.80 6.27 -6.90
N LEU A 50 8.27 5.59 -7.96
CA LEU A 50 9.58 4.95 -7.96
C LEU A 50 10.73 5.96 -7.85
N GLY A 51 10.65 7.10 -8.57
CA GLY A 51 11.62 8.17 -8.45
C GLY A 51 11.69 8.75 -7.04
N PHE A 52 10.54 9.07 -6.44
CA PHE A 52 10.48 9.54 -5.06
C PHE A 52 10.91 8.47 -4.03
N ALA A 53 10.62 7.20 -4.29
CA ALA A 53 11.09 6.12 -3.42
C ALA A 53 12.62 6.10 -3.33
N MET A 54 13.32 6.26 -4.46
CA MET A 54 14.80 6.36 -4.46
C MET A 54 15.30 7.59 -3.71
N VAL A 55 14.67 8.74 -3.91
CA VAL A 55 15.03 9.97 -3.18
C VAL A 55 14.85 9.78 -1.69
N PHE A 56 13.70 9.26 -1.25
CA PHE A 56 13.42 9.03 0.17
C PHE A 56 14.24 7.89 0.78
N GLU A 57 14.66 6.91 -0.02
CA GLU A 57 15.58 5.85 0.41
C GLU A 57 16.99 6.39 0.67
N SER A 58 17.45 7.33 -0.15
CA SER A 58 18.78 7.95 -0.01
C SER A 58 18.83 9.07 1.03
N LEU A 59 17.69 9.72 1.33
CA LEU A 59 17.63 10.90 2.18
C LEU A 59 18.23 10.70 3.60
N PRO A 60 18.00 9.57 4.30
CA PRO A 60 18.60 9.32 5.61
C PRO A 60 20.13 9.34 5.59
N HIS A 61 20.75 8.90 4.50
CA HIS A 61 22.21 8.89 4.36
C HIS A 61 22.84 10.29 4.30
N PHE A 62 22.04 11.31 3.99
CA PHE A 62 22.51 12.70 3.98
C PHE A 62 22.17 13.46 5.25
N LEU A 63 21.09 13.09 5.95
CA LEU A 63 20.55 13.88 7.05
C LEU A 63 20.82 13.31 8.44
N THR A 64 21.09 12.01 8.55
CA THR A 64 21.39 11.35 9.82
C THR A 64 22.80 10.78 9.85
N ASN A 65 23.52 11.03 10.94
CA ASN A 65 24.88 10.51 11.11
C ASN A 65 24.90 8.99 11.39
N ASP A 66 23.84 8.45 11.99
CA ASP A 66 23.80 7.05 12.46
C ASP A 66 23.05 6.08 11.53
N PHE A 67 22.46 6.51 10.42
CA PHE A 67 21.71 5.68 9.45
C PHE A 67 20.72 4.66 10.06
N THR A 68 20.43 4.76 11.35
CA THR A 68 19.67 3.74 12.10
C THR A 68 18.68 4.42 13.02
N GLY A 69 17.38 4.25 12.75
CA GLY A 69 16.34 4.61 13.71
C GLY A 69 16.22 3.50 14.75
N LYS A 70 16.42 3.83 16.03
CA LYS A 70 16.31 2.90 17.15
C LYS A 70 15.23 3.34 18.10
N ILE A 71 14.57 2.39 18.73
CA ILE A 71 13.70 2.63 19.88
C ILE A 71 14.14 1.75 21.03
N SER A 72 13.93 2.23 22.26
CA SER A 72 14.16 1.42 23.45
C SER A 72 13.23 0.21 23.48
N ILE A 73 13.71 -0.95 23.93
CA ILE A 73 12.91 -2.18 24.05
C ILE A 73 11.65 -1.94 24.89
N SER A 74 11.74 -1.07 25.90
CA SER A 74 10.59 -0.63 26.71
C SER A 74 9.50 0.10 25.91
N GLN A 75 9.82 0.61 24.73
CA GLN A 75 8.92 1.32 23.82
C GLN A 75 8.35 0.40 22.71
N SER A 76 8.80 -0.85 22.65
CA SER A 76 8.37 -1.83 21.65
C SER A 76 7.03 -2.50 21.99
N TYR A 77 6.34 -2.14 23.08
CA TYR A 77 5.11 -2.80 23.49
C TYR A 77 3.94 -2.63 22.51
N LEU A 78 3.97 -1.65 21.61
CA LEU A 78 2.97 -1.49 20.55
C LEU A 78 2.95 -2.68 19.57
N ALA A 79 4.08 -3.38 19.42
CA ALA A 79 4.17 -4.59 18.62
C ALA A 79 3.60 -5.83 19.34
N GLY A 80 3.43 -5.75 20.67
CA GLY A 80 2.91 -6.85 21.47
C GLY A 80 1.40 -7.08 21.30
N MET A 81 0.98 -8.31 21.51
CA MET A 81 -0.44 -8.63 21.68
C MET A 81 -0.97 -8.03 22.99
N PRO A 82 -2.15 -7.37 23.03
CA PRO A 82 -3.15 -7.25 21.96
C PRO A 82 -3.04 -5.96 21.11
N TRP A 83 -2.14 -5.04 21.41
CA TRP A 83 -2.08 -3.69 20.83
C TRP A 83 -1.93 -3.69 19.31
N CYS A 84 -1.09 -4.57 18.77
CA CYS A 84 -0.90 -4.72 17.33
C CYS A 84 -2.23 -5.01 16.60
N VAL A 85 -3.01 -5.95 17.12
CA VAL A 85 -4.30 -6.34 16.51
C VAL A 85 -5.32 -5.21 16.60
N ILE A 86 -5.34 -4.48 17.72
CA ILE A 86 -6.25 -3.34 17.92
C ILE A 86 -5.94 -2.23 16.91
N ILE A 87 -4.66 -1.87 16.74
CA ILE A 87 -4.24 -0.82 15.81
C ILE A 87 -4.62 -1.22 14.37
N VAL A 88 -4.33 -2.44 13.95
CA VAL A 88 -4.68 -2.94 12.62
C VAL A 88 -6.20 -2.96 12.41
N ALA A 89 -6.97 -3.38 13.42
CA ALA A 89 -8.44 -3.37 13.35
C ALA A 89 -9.00 -1.95 13.23
N VAL A 90 -8.50 -1.00 13.99
CA VAL A 90 -8.89 0.41 13.93
C VAL A 90 -8.55 0.99 12.55
N MET A 91 -7.35 0.75 12.03
CA MET A 91 -6.94 1.22 10.71
C MET A 91 -7.79 0.59 9.59
N PHE A 92 -8.17 -0.67 9.73
CA PHE A 92 -9.09 -1.32 8.80
C PHE A 92 -10.49 -0.67 8.83
N VAL A 93 -11.02 -0.38 10.01
CA VAL A 93 -12.33 0.28 10.15
C VAL A 93 -12.28 1.67 9.52
N ILE A 94 -11.22 2.45 9.77
CA ILE A 94 -11.03 3.77 9.16
C ILE A 94 -10.96 3.65 7.63
N PHE A 95 -10.17 2.72 7.11
CA PHE A 95 -10.07 2.48 5.67
C PHE A 95 -11.43 2.07 5.05
N TYR A 96 -12.15 1.17 5.72
CA TYR A 96 -13.48 0.74 5.29
C TYR A 96 -14.46 1.91 5.24
N MET A 97 -14.49 2.74 6.29
CA MET A 97 -15.34 3.94 6.33
C MET A 97 -14.97 4.93 5.23
N LEU A 98 -13.70 5.24 5.06
CA LEU A 98 -13.20 6.15 4.02
C LEU A 98 -13.59 5.66 2.62
N ASN A 99 -13.38 4.38 2.34
CA ASN A 99 -13.66 3.83 1.02
C ASN A 99 -15.17 3.65 0.74
N SER A 100 -15.96 3.18 1.73
CA SER A 100 -17.34 2.76 1.51
C SER A 100 -18.36 3.82 1.88
N ARG A 101 -18.05 4.74 2.78
CA ARG A 101 -19.00 5.67 3.38
C ARG A 101 -18.75 7.15 3.09
N THR A 102 -17.60 7.50 2.49
CA THR A 102 -17.28 8.91 2.20
C THR A 102 -17.46 9.25 0.72
N THR A 103 -17.73 10.54 0.46
CA THR A 103 -17.77 11.09 -0.90
C THR A 103 -16.43 10.96 -1.61
N LEU A 104 -15.33 11.00 -0.86
CA LEU A 104 -13.99 10.82 -1.40
C LEU A 104 -13.81 9.39 -1.96
N GLY A 105 -14.22 8.37 -1.22
CA GLY A 105 -14.18 6.98 -1.71
C GLY A 105 -15.09 6.76 -2.93
N ALA A 106 -16.24 7.40 -2.99
CA ALA A 106 -17.12 7.37 -4.15
C ALA A 106 -16.45 8.03 -5.37
N ASN A 107 -15.83 9.20 -5.19
CA ASN A 107 -15.13 9.93 -6.24
C ASN A 107 -13.89 9.16 -6.76
N ILE A 108 -13.13 8.52 -5.87
CA ILE A 108 -11.99 7.66 -6.27
C ILE A 108 -12.47 6.52 -7.18
N ARG A 109 -13.56 5.85 -6.84
CA ARG A 109 -14.13 4.78 -7.66
C ARG A 109 -14.66 5.29 -9.01
N ALA A 110 -15.31 6.46 -9.02
CA ALA A 110 -15.79 7.10 -10.23
C ALA A 110 -14.63 7.44 -11.18
N ILE A 111 -13.57 8.06 -10.67
CA ILE A 111 -12.36 8.39 -11.43
C ILE A 111 -11.67 7.11 -11.96
N GLY A 112 -11.61 6.06 -11.14
CA GLY A 112 -11.06 4.77 -11.52
C GLY A 112 -11.86 4.07 -12.62
N ALA A 113 -13.16 4.27 -12.68
CA ALA A 113 -14.01 3.73 -13.73
C ALA A 113 -13.84 4.49 -15.07
N ASN A 114 -13.95 5.81 -15.03
CA ASN A 114 -13.74 6.66 -16.23
C ASN A 114 -13.46 8.10 -15.84
N ILE A 115 -12.24 8.56 -16.14
CA ILE A 115 -11.78 9.92 -15.81
C ILE A 115 -12.60 10.98 -16.54
N ALA A 116 -12.92 10.78 -17.84
CA ALA A 116 -13.63 11.76 -18.64
C ALA A 116 -15.07 11.96 -18.14
N ILE A 117 -15.76 10.86 -17.83
CA ILE A 117 -17.13 10.92 -17.28
C ILE A 117 -17.14 11.61 -15.92
N SER A 118 -16.17 11.30 -15.06
CA SER A 118 -16.07 11.91 -13.72
C SER A 118 -15.81 13.41 -13.79
N ASN A 119 -14.97 13.85 -14.75
CA ASN A 119 -14.71 15.27 -14.96
C ASN A 119 -15.96 16.00 -15.42
N ASN A 120 -16.72 15.43 -16.35
CA ASN A 120 -17.98 16.00 -16.84
C ASN A 120 -19.08 16.02 -15.75
N ALA A 121 -19.01 15.10 -14.79
CA ALA A 121 -19.87 15.10 -13.61
C ALA A 121 -19.48 16.13 -12.53
N GLY A 122 -18.46 16.98 -12.79
CA GLY A 122 -18.03 18.04 -11.88
C GLY A 122 -17.08 17.60 -10.76
N VAL A 123 -16.56 16.36 -10.82
CA VAL A 123 -15.58 15.89 -9.85
C VAL A 123 -14.22 16.56 -10.10
N ASN A 124 -13.69 17.25 -9.10
CA ASN A 124 -12.35 17.83 -9.19
C ASN A 124 -11.29 16.75 -9.01
N ILE A 125 -10.76 16.24 -10.13
CA ILE A 125 -9.83 15.11 -10.18
C ILE A 125 -8.55 15.40 -9.41
N ASP A 126 -7.97 16.60 -9.53
CA ASP A 126 -6.69 16.95 -8.91
C ASP A 126 -6.82 17.01 -7.38
N ARG A 127 -7.94 17.55 -6.89
CA ARG A 127 -8.23 17.54 -5.43
C ARG A 127 -8.40 16.13 -4.88
N VAL A 128 -9.13 15.27 -5.59
CA VAL A 128 -9.34 13.88 -5.15
C VAL A 128 -8.01 13.12 -5.13
N LYS A 129 -7.17 13.28 -6.14
CA LYS A 129 -5.84 12.69 -6.19
C LYS A 129 -4.96 13.17 -5.04
N PHE A 130 -4.88 14.48 -4.82
CA PHE A 130 -4.09 15.06 -3.74
C PHE A 130 -4.53 14.57 -2.36
N LEU A 131 -5.85 14.56 -2.09
CA LEU A 131 -6.40 14.03 -0.85
C LEU A 131 -6.10 12.53 -0.66
N SER A 132 -6.10 11.77 -1.74
CA SER A 132 -5.73 10.35 -1.69
C SER A 132 -4.26 10.15 -1.27
N PHE A 133 -3.34 10.98 -1.77
CA PHE A 133 -1.93 10.96 -1.32
C PHE A 133 -1.80 11.36 0.15
N LEU A 134 -2.53 12.37 0.61
CA LEU A 134 -2.52 12.80 2.01
C LEU A 134 -2.97 11.66 2.96
N ILE A 135 -4.09 11.04 2.64
CA ILE A 135 -4.63 9.93 3.43
C ILE A 135 -3.67 8.73 3.40
N SER A 136 -3.11 8.40 2.24
CA SER A 136 -2.09 7.36 2.12
C SER A 136 -0.88 7.66 3.00
N GLY A 137 -0.44 8.93 3.06
CA GLY A 137 0.62 9.38 3.94
C GLY A 137 0.33 9.14 5.43
N ALA A 138 -0.90 9.41 5.87
CA ALA A 138 -1.30 9.15 7.24
C ALA A 138 -1.27 7.64 7.57
N PHE A 139 -1.77 6.78 6.67
CA PHE A 139 -1.69 5.32 6.83
C PHE A 139 -0.24 4.83 6.87
N LEU A 140 0.62 5.36 6.00
CA LEU A 140 2.06 5.04 6.01
C LEU A 140 2.75 5.49 7.30
N GLY A 141 2.33 6.61 7.89
CA GLY A 141 2.84 7.06 9.18
C GLY A 141 2.59 6.03 10.29
N VAL A 142 1.35 5.53 10.38
CA VAL A 142 1.02 4.47 11.36
C VAL A 142 1.78 3.17 11.05
N THR A 143 1.88 2.79 9.78
CA THR A 143 2.65 1.60 9.36
C THR A 143 4.13 1.73 9.73
N SER A 144 4.73 2.92 9.61
CA SER A 144 6.11 3.19 10.01
C SER A 144 6.33 2.95 11.50
N VAL A 145 5.40 3.42 12.36
CA VAL A 145 5.46 3.19 13.80
C VAL A 145 5.39 1.71 14.13
N MET A 146 4.45 0.99 13.51
CA MET A 146 4.32 -0.45 13.71
C MET A 146 5.57 -1.21 13.25
N TYR A 147 6.11 -0.84 12.09
CA TYR A 147 7.34 -1.44 11.55
C TYR A 147 8.53 -1.24 12.48
N LEU A 148 8.69 -0.02 13.02
CA LEU A 148 9.75 0.31 13.99
C LEU A 148 9.55 -0.46 15.30
N SER A 149 8.31 -0.55 15.80
CA SER A 149 8.00 -1.28 17.03
C SER A 149 8.27 -2.79 16.93
N ILE A 150 8.05 -3.39 15.76
CA ILE A 150 8.31 -4.82 15.52
C ILE A 150 9.82 -5.09 15.41
N ASN A 151 10.55 -4.24 14.69
CA ASN A 151 11.95 -4.48 14.40
C ASN A 151 12.91 -3.85 15.44
N VAL A 152 12.41 -2.99 16.35
CA VAL A 152 13.18 -2.27 17.37
C VAL A 152 14.27 -1.36 16.79
N SER A 153 14.90 -1.77 15.73
CA SER A 153 15.94 -1.04 15.00
C SER A 153 15.72 -1.16 13.49
N VAL A 154 15.72 -0.03 12.82
CA VAL A 154 15.55 0.05 11.35
C VAL A 154 16.76 0.77 10.76
N VAL A 155 17.48 0.09 9.89
CA VAL A 155 18.63 0.65 9.18
C VAL A 155 18.18 1.24 7.86
N ALA A 156 18.77 2.36 7.46
CA ALA A 156 18.56 2.92 6.14
C ALA A 156 19.12 1.95 5.09
N VAL A 157 18.26 1.54 4.16
CA VAL A 157 18.61 0.66 3.04
C VAL A 157 18.81 1.48 1.77
N THR A 158 19.60 0.98 0.85
CA THR A 158 19.87 1.60 -0.45
C THR A 158 19.72 0.58 -1.57
N GLY A 159 19.65 1.05 -2.81
CA GLY A 159 19.73 0.17 -3.98
C GLY A 159 18.45 -0.57 -4.32
N PHE A 160 17.29 0.10 -4.27
CA PHE A 160 15.97 -0.47 -4.60
C PHE A 160 15.46 -1.58 -3.64
N THR A 161 16.05 -1.72 -2.47
CA THR A 161 15.60 -2.74 -1.51
C THR A 161 14.18 -2.50 -1.06
N SER A 162 13.77 -1.23 -0.91
CA SER A 162 12.39 -0.84 -0.57
C SER A 162 11.39 -1.19 -1.66
N VAL A 163 11.82 -1.28 -2.90
CA VAL A 163 10.94 -1.57 -4.05
C VAL A 163 10.39 -3.00 -3.98
N SER A 164 11.13 -3.94 -3.42
CA SER A 164 10.64 -5.32 -3.23
C SER A 164 9.41 -5.37 -2.31
N MET A 165 9.37 -4.53 -1.27
CA MET A 165 8.21 -4.43 -0.37
C MET A 165 6.98 -3.84 -1.07
N ILE A 166 7.21 -2.94 -2.04
CA ILE A 166 6.13 -2.35 -2.87
C ILE A 166 5.52 -3.44 -3.75
N PHE A 167 6.33 -4.27 -4.40
CA PHE A 167 5.84 -5.36 -5.25
C PHE A 167 5.01 -6.38 -4.47
N ASP A 168 5.43 -6.78 -3.27
CA ASP A 168 4.64 -7.65 -2.39
C ASP A 168 3.24 -7.08 -2.11
N SER A 169 3.17 -5.79 -1.82
CA SER A 169 1.90 -5.10 -1.55
C SER A 169 1.04 -4.98 -2.81
N MET A 170 1.64 -4.69 -3.96
CA MET A 170 0.94 -4.63 -5.25
C MET A 170 0.31 -5.98 -5.62
N MET A 171 1.00 -7.09 -5.38
CA MET A 171 0.44 -8.42 -5.61
C MET A 171 -0.85 -8.64 -4.79
N GLY A 172 -0.85 -8.25 -3.52
CA GLY A 172 -2.04 -8.32 -2.69
C GLY A 172 -3.22 -7.52 -3.27
N ILE A 173 -2.94 -6.33 -3.84
CA ILE A 173 -3.95 -5.49 -4.49
C ILE A 173 -4.47 -6.12 -5.79
N PHE A 174 -3.63 -6.75 -6.60
CA PHE A 174 -4.08 -7.44 -7.82
C PHE A 174 -4.98 -8.64 -7.49
N ILE A 175 -4.67 -9.41 -6.45
CA ILE A 175 -5.56 -10.47 -5.98
C ILE A 175 -6.87 -9.86 -5.48
N ALA A 176 -6.79 -8.76 -4.73
CA ALA A 176 -7.98 -8.04 -4.27
C ALA A 176 -8.87 -7.57 -5.42
N ALA A 177 -8.29 -7.10 -6.52
CA ALA A 177 -9.06 -6.68 -7.70
C ALA A 177 -9.86 -7.84 -8.32
N VAL A 178 -9.31 -9.05 -8.30
CA VAL A 178 -10.03 -10.26 -8.74
C VAL A 178 -11.15 -10.63 -7.77
N LEU A 179 -10.88 -10.58 -6.46
CA LEU A 179 -11.86 -10.90 -5.41
C LEU A 179 -12.96 -9.82 -5.29
N ALA A 180 -12.69 -8.59 -5.65
CA ALA A 180 -13.63 -7.46 -5.56
C ALA A 180 -14.89 -7.63 -6.42
N LYS A 181 -14.89 -8.59 -7.35
CA LYS A 181 -16.09 -8.99 -8.10
C LYS A 181 -17.16 -9.68 -7.22
N HIS A 182 -16.74 -10.30 -6.12
CA HIS A 182 -17.60 -11.13 -5.27
C HIS A 182 -17.79 -10.55 -3.86
N VAL A 183 -16.85 -9.70 -3.41
CA VAL A 183 -16.78 -9.16 -2.04
C VAL A 183 -16.50 -7.66 -2.09
N ASN A 184 -16.88 -6.92 -1.03
CA ASN A 184 -16.53 -5.51 -0.92
C ASN A 184 -15.01 -5.29 -1.06
N TYR A 185 -14.61 -4.29 -1.86
CA TYR A 185 -13.21 -4.01 -2.18
C TYR A 185 -12.30 -3.92 -0.94
N SER A 186 -12.77 -3.28 0.13
CA SER A 186 -11.99 -3.15 1.36
C SER A 186 -11.67 -4.50 2.03
N VAL A 187 -12.63 -5.43 2.01
CA VAL A 187 -12.43 -6.80 2.52
C VAL A 187 -11.55 -7.60 1.57
N ALA A 188 -11.75 -7.44 0.26
CA ALA A 188 -10.95 -8.09 -0.77
C ALA A 188 -9.45 -7.72 -0.64
N VAL A 189 -9.12 -6.47 -0.31
CA VAL A 189 -7.72 -6.03 -0.09
C VAL A 189 -7.09 -6.77 1.08
N VAL A 190 -7.79 -6.89 2.20
CA VAL A 190 -7.27 -7.63 3.36
C VAL A 190 -7.04 -9.11 3.03
N LEU A 191 -8.01 -9.75 2.37
CA LEU A 191 -7.90 -11.15 1.96
C LEU A 191 -6.76 -11.35 0.95
N GLY A 192 -6.59 -10.43 -0.01
CA GLY A 192 -5.51 -10.49 -1.00
C GLY A 192 -4.13 -10.41 -0.36
N ILE A 193 -3.92 -9.44 0.54
CA ILE A 193 -2.67 -9.28 1.27
C ILE A 193 -2.42 -10.49 2.18
N PHE A 194 -3.45 -10.98 2.87
CA PHE A 194 -3.35 -12.17 3.71
C PHE A 194 -2.90 -13.40 2.90
N THR A 195 -3.47 -13.61 1.71
CA THR A 195 -3.11 -14.70 0.80
C THR A 195 -1.62 -14.65 0.42
N ILE A 196 -1.12 -13.47 0.03
CA ILE A 196 0.30 -13.30 -0.32
C ILE A 196 1.21 -13.56 0.88
N ARG A 197 0.85 -13.07 2.07
CA ARG A 197 1.63 -13.30 3.28
C ARG A 197 1.64 -14.76 3.70
N MET A 198 0.52 -15.45 3.59
CA MET A 198 0.42 -16.90 3.83
C MET A 198 1.29 -17.69 2.84
N LEU A 199 1.25 -17.32 1.54
CA LEU A 199 2.10 -17.93 0.53
C LEU A 199 3.59 -17.76 0.87
N GLY A 200 4.01 -16.54 1.21
CA GLY A 200 5.38 -16.25 1.62
C GLY A 200 5.82 -17.03 2.85
N THR A 201 4.96 -17.14 3.86
CA THR A 201 5.23 -17.92 5.08
C THR A 201 5.32 -19.42 4.79
N ALA A 202 4.45 -19.93 3.94
CA ALA A 202 4.50 -21.35 3.51
C ALA A 202 5.81 -21.67 2.80
N MET A 203 6.28 -20.80 1.90
CA MET A 203 7.57 -20.98 1.21
C MET A 203 8.74 -21.03 2.20
N VAL A 204 8.73 -20.20 3.24
CA VAL A 204 9.74 -20.23 4.31
C VAL A 204 9.66 -21.55 5.08
N ALA A 205 8.46 -22.02 5.41
CA ALA A 205 8.25 -23.28 6.11
C ALA A 205 8.75 -24.50 5.32
N PHE A 206 8.71 -24.43 3.97
CA PHE A 206 9.32 -25.44 3.10
C PHE A 206 10.84 -25.30 2.93
N GLY A 207 11.48 -24.40 3.68
CA GLY A 207 12.93 -24.22 3.66
C GLY A 207 13.46 -23.56 2.37
N MET A 208 12.62 -22.90 1.60
CA MET A 208 13.05 -22.23 0.36
C MET A 208 13.95 -21.04 0.67
N SER A 209 15.05 -20.91 -0.09
CA SER A 209 15.94 -19.76 0.02
C SER A 209 15.23 -18.46 -0.42
N SER A 210 15.72 -17.32 0.03
CA SER A 210 15.16 -16.00 -0.31
C SER A 210 15.12 -15.75 -1.83
N GLN A 211 16.11 -16.25 -2.56
CA GLN A 211 16.20 -16.13 -4.02
C GLN A 211 15.09 -16.91 -4.72
N VAL A 212 14.88 -18.19 -4.33
CA VAL A 212 13.83 -19.04 -4.88
C VAL A 212 12.45 -18.44 -4.59
N ARG A 213 12.25 -17.92 -3.37
CA ARG A 213 11.01 -17.23 -3.00
C ARG A 213 10.75 -16.02 -3.90
N GLY A 214 11.76 -15.19 -4.18
CA GLY A 214 11.64 -14.06 -5.10
C GLY A 214 11.20 -14.47 -6.49
N VAL A 215 11.78 -15.52 -7.05
CA VAL A 215 11.39 -16.06 -8.37
C VAL A 215 9.95 -16.58 -8.37
N MET A 216 9.59 -17.39 -7.38
CA MET A 216 8.23 -17.94 -7.26
C MET A 216 7.18 -16.85 -7.09
N THR A 217 7.48 -15.83 -6.28
CA THR A 217 6.60 -14.68 -6.09
C THR A 217 6.44 -13.88 -7.40
N GLY A 218 7.53 -13.70 -8.16
CA GLY A 218 7.48 -13.05 -9.48
C GLY A 218 6.66 -13.83 -10.50
N VAL A 219 6.83 -15.14 -10.57
CA VAL A 219 6.00 -16.01 -11.44
C VAL A 219 4.53 -15.95 -11.04
N PHE A 220 4.24 -16.02 -9.75
CA PHE A 220 2.87 -15.90 -9.25
C PHE A 220 2.25 -14.54 -9.62
N LEU A 221 3.01 -13.45 -9.50
CA LEU A 221 2.57 -12.11 -9.93
C LEU A 221 2.21 -12.11 -11.43
N LEU A 222 3.07 -12.67 -12.28
CA LEU A 222 2.82 -12.73 -13.72
C LEU A 222 1.53 -13.51 -14.02
N VAL A 223 1.31 -14.65 -13.39
CA VAL A 223 0.09 -15.44 -13.56
C VAL A 223 -1.15 -14.64 -13.16
N VAL A 224 -1.11 -13.97 -12.00
CA VAL A 224 -2.23 -13.14 -11.50
C VAL A 224 -2.48 -11.95 -12.44
N LEU A 225 -1.43 -11.29 -12.92
CA LEU A 225 -1.55 -10.17 -13.87
C LEU A 225 -2.17 -10.62 -15.20
N VAL A 226 -1.69 -11.72 -15.77
CA VAL A 226 -2.22 -12.29 -17.01
C VAL A 226 -3.69 -12.66 -16.82
N TYR A 227 -4.03 -13.30 -15.71
CA TYR A 227 -5.42 -13.63 -15.39
C TYR A 227 -6.29 -12.37 -15.23
N SER A 228 -5.82 -11.39 -14.48
CA SER A 228 -6.54 -10.13 -14.26
C SER A 228 -6.75 -9.35 -15.55
N ALA A 229 -5.74 -9.25 -16.41
CA ALA A 229 -5.81 -8.56 -17.69
C ALA A 229 -6.78 -9.24 -18.66
N ASN A 230 -6.81 -10.59 -18.67
CA ASN A 230 -7.64 -11.36 -19.57
C ASN A 230 -9.03 -11.72 -19.01
N ALA A 231 -9.29 -11.43 -17.74
CA ALA A 231 -10.57 -11.77 -17.10
C ALA A 231 -11.78 -11.17 -17.84
N GLY A 232 -11.67 -9.92 -18.31
CA GLY A 232 -12.70 -9.26 -19.12
C GLY A 232 -12.94 -9.93 -20.49
N LEU A 233 -11.89 -10.36 -21.16
CA LEU A 233 -11.97 -11.06 -22.44
C LEU A 233 -12.58 -12.46 -22.29
N LEU A 234 -12.23 -13.17 -21.22
CA LEU A 234 -12.80 -14.46 -20.88
C LEU A 234 -14.31 -14.38 -20.59
N GLU A 235 -14.75 -13.32 -19.90
CA GLU A 235 -16.16 -13.08 -19.60
C GLU A 235 -16.96 -12.77 -20.88
N GLN A 236 -16.41 -11.92 -21.76
CA GLN A 236 -17.03 -11.64 -23.07
C GLN A 236 -17.13 -12.90 -23.93
N THR A 237 -16.10 -13.74 -23.94
CA THR A 237 -16.11 -15.00 -24.69
C THR A 237 -17.10 -15.99 -24.13
N ARG A 238 -17.27 -16.07 -22.81
CA ARG A 238 -18.29 -16.90 -22.15
C ARG A 238 -19.71 -16.42 -22.50
N THR A 239 -19.93 -15.10 -22.45
CA THR A 239 -21.24 -14.51 -22.79
C THR A 239 -21.59 -14.75 -24.23
N LYS A 240 -20.65 -14.57 -25.18
CA LYS A 240 -20.86 -14.89 -26.61
C LYS A 240 -21.19 -16.36 -26.82
N LYS A 241 -20.48 -17.27 -26.12
CA LYS A 241 -20.77 -18.74 -26.24
C LYS A 241 -22.15 -19.08 -25.67
N ARG A 242 -22.61 -18.43 -24.58
CA ARG A 242 -23.97 -18.66 -24.04
C ARG A 242 -25.04 -18.18 -25.01
N ILE A 243 -24.89 -16.96 -25.54
CA ILE A 243 -25.85 -16.41 -26.54
C ILE A 243 -25.90 -17.30 -27.79
N ALA A 244 -24.73 -17.78 -28.28
CA ALA A 244 -24.71 -18.69 -29.43
C ALA A 244 -25.35 -20.06 -29.12
N ALA A 245 -25.18 -20.57 -27.91
CA ALA A 245 -25.82 -21.82 -27.49
C ALA A 245 -27.35 -21.68 -27.36
N GLU A 246 -27.83 -20.55 -26.82
CA GLU A 246 -29.27 -20.25 -26.74
C GLU A 246 -29.90 -20.05 -28.12
N ALA A 247 -29.18 -19.40 -29.07
CA ALA A 247 -29.63 -19.22 -30.44
C ALA A 247 -29.71 -20.53 -31.24
N ASN A 248 -28.85 -21.52 -30.92
CA ASN A 248 -28.87 -22.83 -31.55
C ASN A 248 -29.88 -23.80 -30.91
N ALA A 249 -30.43 -23.46 -29.75
CA ALA A 249 -31.42 -24.28 -29.05
C ALA A 249 -32.89 -23.83 -29.31
N ALA A 250 -33.07 -22.66 -29.94
CA ALA A 250 -34.36 -22.11 -30.40
C ALA A 250 -34.58 -22.38 -31.86
#